data_2f5550d6cc2d457eb7ad565d84adde9f
#
_entry.id   2f5550d6cc2d457eb7ad565d84adde9f
#
_cell.length_a   1.000
_cell.length_b   1.000
_cell.length_c   1.000
_cell.angle_alpha   90.00
_cell.angle_beta   90.00
_cell.angle_gamma   90.00
#
_symmetry.space_group_name_H-M   'P 1'
#
loop_
_entity.id
_entity.type
_entity.pdbx_description
1 polymer ?
#
loop_
_entity_poly.entity_id
_entity_poly.type
_entity_poly.pdbx_seq_one_letter_code
_entity_poly.pdbx_strand_id
1 'polypeptide(L)'
;TLSTCQMFNAEVCYGSGLVYQTDEWCKPKVMNEVEEFFLDNDMASYFLGVCQDFKHFGFAVSVIILNEQGNKVVRVLRKEACYVRFAPANKEGVIPQVLYANWRNSVRAEQVEVIPLLNPQSPWTDLQAQVKKGKRKFAVVSRVPTPDSTYYPIPYYASLFKGKWYNIKQLIGVAKEAKLKNSAPIKYHIEIAKSFW
;
A
#
# COMPACT_ATOMS: atom_id res chain seq x y z
N THR A 1 -8.06 -16.76 -2.92
CA THR A 1 -8.75 -15.57 -3.47
C THR A 1 -7.74 -14.48 -3.88
N LEU A 2 -8.19 -13.41 -4.58
CA LEU A 2 -7.30 -12.31 -4.97
C LEU A 2 -6.63 -11.65 -3.76
N SER A 3 -7.40 -11.42 -2.69
CA SER A 3 -6.88 -10.83 -1.46
C SER A 3 -5.74 -11.67 -0.85
N THR A 4 -5.90 -13.00 -0.81
CA THR A 4 -4.85 -13.89 -0.31
C THR A 4 -3.58 -13.82 -1.16
N CYS A 5 -3.73 -13.75 -2.49
CA CYS A 5 -2.59 -13.58 -3.38
C CYS A 5 -1.88 -12.24 -3.19
N GLN A 6 -2.63 -11.17 -2.93
CA GLN A 6 -2.05 -9.85 -2.65
C GLN A 6 -1.31 -9.83 -1.31
N MET A 7 -1.89 -10.44 -0.27
CA MET A 7 -1.19 -10.58 1.02
C MET A 7 0.08 -11.41 0.88
N PHE A 8 0.02 -12.55 0.22
CA PHE A 8 1.21 -13.35 -0.05
C PHE A 8 2.29 -12.56 -0.79
N ASN A 9 1.92 -11.80 -1.83
CA ASN A 9 2.87 -10.95 -2.55
C ASN A 9 3.46 -9.85 -1.67
N ALA A 10 2.71 -9.30 -0.72
CA ALA A 10 3.22 -8.32 0.23
C ALA A 10 4.21 -8.96 1.22
N GLU A 11 3.90 -10.16 1.73
CA GLU A 11 4.79 -10.94 2.60
C GLU A 11 6.08 -11.35 1.89
N VAL A 12 6.00 -11.74 0.62
CA VAL A 12 7.21 -12.02 -0.20
C VAL A 12 8.08 -10.77 -0.36
N CYS A 13 7.46 -9.58 -0.54
CA CYS A 13 8.20 -8.33 -0.60
C CYS A 13 8.81 -7.92 0.75
N TYR A 14 8.11 -8.22 1.83
CA TYR A 14 8.60 -7.99 3.17
C TYR A 14 9.81 -8.88 3.47
N GLY A 15 9.80 -10.14 3.00
CA GLY A 15 10.89 -11.10 3.17
C GLY A 15 11.24 -11.33 4.64
N SER A 16 12.50 -11.17 5.01
CA SER A 16 12.98 -11.23 6.39
C SER A 16 12.83 -9.92 7.17
N GLY A 17 12.18 -8.91 6.57
CA GLY A 17 12.01 -7.58 7.17
C GLY A 17 13.14 -6.61 6.85
N LEU A 18 13.14 -5.48 7.57
CA LEU A 18 14.22 -4.50 7.50
C LEU A 18 15.36 -4.91 8.43
N VAL A 19 16.54 -4.97 7.86
CA VAL A 19 17.78 -5.22 8.61
C VAL A 19 18.69 -4.02 8.39
N TYR A 20 19.24 -3.49 9.44
CA TYR A 20 20.32 -2.49 9.34
C TYR A 20 21.68 -3.20 9.34
N GLN A 21 22.55 -2.72 8.50
CA GLN A 21 23.93 -3.19 8.45
C GLN A 21 24.83 -2.10 8.99
N THR A 22 25.67 -2.44 9.95
CA THR A 22 26.64 -1.52 10.54
C THR A 22 28.03 -1.88 10.05
N ASP A 23 28.84 -0.87 9.77
CA ASP A 23 30.24 -1.05 9.49
C ASP A 23 31.01 -1.41 10.79
N GLU A 24 32.12 -2.12 10.66
CA GLU A 24 32.99 -2.51 11.80
C GLU A 24 33.46 -1.30 12.63
N TRP A 25 33.45 -0.10 12.03
CA TRP A 25 33.85 1.14 12.68
C TRP A 25 32.70 1.89 13.37
N CYS A 26 31.49 1.34 13.34
CA CYS A 26 30.34 1.99 13.93
C CYS A 26 30.46 2.02 15.47
N LYS A 27 30.32 3.23 16.04
CA LYS A 27 30.38 3.39 17.50
C LYS A 27 29.18 2.71 18.15
N PRO A 28 29.38 1.97 19.27
CA PRO A 28 28.29 1.27 19.97
C PRO A 28 27.09 2.18 20.32
N LYS A 29 27.36 3.44 20.63
CA LYS A 29 26.30 4.44 20.88
C LYS A 29 25.37 4.65 19.69
N VAL A 30 25.92 4.69 18.47
CA VAL A 30 25.13 4.86 17.25
C VAL A 30 24.30 3.62 16.97
N MET A 31 24.84 2.44 17.24
CA MET A 31 24.10 1.18 17.10
C MET A 31 22.89 1.14 18.03
N ASN A 32 23.07 1.50 19.30
CA ASN A 32 21.97 1.56 20.27
C ASN A 32 20.90 2.57 19.86
N GLU A 33 21.30 3.75 19.35
CA GLU A 33 20.34 4.76 18.85
C GLU A 33 19.53 4.26 17.65
N VAL A 34 20.13 3.45 16.77
CA VAL A 34 19.41 2.83 15.63
C VAL A 34 18.47 1.74 16.12
N GLU A 35 18.90 0.91 17.05
CA GLU A 35 18.08 -0.15 17.66
C GLU A 35 16.85 0.44 18.37
N GLU A 36 17.05 1.46 19.22
CA GLU A 36 15.97 2.19 19.88
C GLU A 36 15.00 2.78 18.85
N PHE A 37 15.51 3.42 17.79
CA PHE A 37 14.68 3.96 16.72
C PHE A 37 13.83 2.89 16.03
N PHE A 38 14.40 1.70 15.77
CA PHE A 38 13.68 0.59 15.16
C PHE A 38 12.57 0.05 16.06
N LEU A 39 12.82 -0.05 17.37
CA LEU A 39 11.85 -0.50 18.36
C LEU A 39 10.75 0.54 18.58
N ASP A 40 11.10 1.80 18.80
CA ASP A 40 10.16 2.90 19.07
C ASP A 40 9.20 3.15 17.90
N ASN A 41 9.64 2.86 16.69
CA ASN A 41 8.84 3.07 15.49
C ASN A 41 8.16 1.79 14.97
N ASP A 42 8.33 0.65 15.65
CA ASP A 42 7.86 -0.66 15.17
C ASP A 42 8.12 -0.83 13.66
N MET A 43 9.39 -0.73 13.29
CA MET A 43 9.81 -0.72 11.89
C MET A 43 9.39 -1.98 11.13
N ALA A 44 9.16 -3.09 11.84
CA ALA A 44 8.68 -4.33 11.24
C ALA A 44 7.23 -4.17 10.73
N SER A 45 6.31 -3.76 11.60
CA SER A 45 4.91 -3.51 11.23
C SER A 45 4.77 -2.36 10.23
N TYR A 46 5.56 -1.31 10.38
CA TYR A 46 5.63 -0.21 9.43
C TYR A 46 5.97 -0.72 8.03
N PHE A 47 7.03 -1.48 7.88
CA PHE A 47 7.50 -1.95 6.57
C PHE A 47 6.54 -2.96 5.94
N LEU A 48 5.99 -3.89 6.72
CA LEU A 48 4.96 -4.80 6.24
C LEU A 48 3.74 -4.04 5.70
N GLY A 49 3.29 -3.02 6.43
CA GLY A 49 2.18 -2.18 6.01
C GLY A 49 2.49 -1.38 4.72
N VAL A 50 3.72 -0.89 4.55
CA VAL A 50 4.17 -0.24 3.31
C VAL A 50 4.13 -1.22 2.15
N CYS A 51 4.61 -2.46 2.33
CA CYS A 51 4.55 -3.51 1.32
C CYS A 51 3.11 -3.84 0.92
N GLN A 52 2.19 -3.91 1.89
CA GLN A 52 0.77 -4.14 1.64
C GLN A 52 0.15 -3.02 0.80
N ASP A 53 0.33 -1.75 1.20
CA ASP A 53 -0.20 -0.61 0.44
C ASP A 53 0.38 -0.57 -0.98
N PHE A 54 1.68 -0.76 -1.12
CA PHE A 54 2.35 -0.77 -2.42
C PHE A 54 1.81 -1.85 -3.35
N LYS A 55 1.54 -3.05 -2.83
CA LYS A 55 0.97 -4.14 -3.64
C LYS A 55 -0.50 -3.96 -3.95
N HIS A 56 -1.29 -3.38 -3.02
CA HIS A 56 -2.72 -3.17 -3.22
C HIS A 56 -3.03 -1.96 -4.10
N PHE A 57 -2.32 -0.85 -3.90
CA PHE A 57 -2.66 0.43 -4.53
C PHE A 57 -1.62 0.87 -5.59
N GLY A 58 -0.48 0.19 -5.68
CA GLY A 58 0.63 0.59 -6.51
C GLY A 58 1.45 1.75 -5.93
N PHE A 59 1.09 2.25 -4.75
CA PHE A 59 1.84 3.27 -4.02
C PHE A 59 1.68 3.10 -2.51
N ALA A 60 2.64 3.62 -1.77
CA ALA A 60 2.61 3.70 -0.32
C ALA A 60 3.05 5.09 0.12
N VAL A 61 2.49 5.56 1.23
CA VAL A 61 2.77 6.89 1.79
C VAL A 61 3.38 6.74 3.17
N SER A 62 4.61 7.19 3.30
CA SER A 62 5.35 7.27 4.55
C SER A 62 5.39 8.71 5.03
N VAL A 63 5.22 8.91 6.32
CA VAL A 63 5.32 10.23 6.93
C VAL A 63 6.51 10.24 7.88
N ILE A 64 7.40 11.18 7.66
CA ILE A 64 8.60 11.41 8.46
C ILE A 64 8.33 12.60 9.37
N ILE A 65 8.62 12.45 10.66
CA ILE A 65 8.50 13.51 11.66
C ILE A 65 9.90 13.79 12.20
N LEU A 66 10.29 15.05 12.14
CA LEU A 66 11.56 15.53 12.68
C LEU A 66 11.37 16.04 14.12
N ASN A 67 12.49 16.10 14.85
CA ASN A 67 12.55 16.77 16.14
C ASN A 67 12.32 18.29 16.00
N GLU A 68 12.19 18.99 17.10
CA GLU A 68 11.97 20.44 17.14
C GLU A 68 13.06 21.22 16.41
N GLN A 69 14.29 20.76 16.49
CA GLN A 69 15.44 21.38 15.80
C GLN A 69 15.45 21.10 14.29
N GLY A 70 14.74 20.07 13.83
CA GLY A 70 14.67 19.70 12.41
C GLY A 70 15.91 18.99 11.86
N ASN A 71 16.74 18.43 12.73
CA ASN A 71 18.02 17.80 12.36
C ASN A 71 18.03 16.28 12.55
N LYS A 72 17.02 15.70 13.22
CA LYS A 72 16.91 14.24 13.47
C LYS A 72 15.49 13.76 13.15
N VAL A 73 15.38 12.62 12.49
CA VAL A 73 14.11 11.91 12.35
C VAL A 73 13.77 11.26 13.70
N VAL A 74 12.61 11.58 14.24
CA VAL A 74 12.12 11.02 15.50
C VAL A 74 11.13 9.90 15.23
N ARG A 75 10.26 10.07 14.22
CA ARG A 75 9.21 9.11 13.95
C ARG A 75 8.97 8.91 12.47
N VAL A 76 8.69 7.66 12.11
CA VAL A 76 8.23 7.27 10.78
C VAL A 76 6.89 6.58 10.92
N LEU A 77 5.90 7.02 10.13
CA LEU A 77 4.53 6.50 10.19
C LEU A 77 4.07 6.11 8.79
N ARG A 78 3.35 5.02 8.67
CA ARG A 78 2.58 4.71 7.48
C ARG A 78 1.25 5.47 7.50
N LYS A 79 0.86 6.06 6.38
CA LYS A 79 -0.51 6.52 6.14
C LYS A 79 -1.15 5.57 5.13
N GLU A 80 -2.25 4.95 5.53
CA GLU A 80 -2.96 3.99 4.68
C GLU A 80 -3.33 4.62 3.34
N ALA A 81 -2.89 4.01 2.24
CA ALA A 81 -3.02 4.57 0.90
C ALA A 81 -4.48 4.83 0.48
N CYS A 82 -5.44 4.05 0.99
CA CYS A 82 -6.87 4.23 0.73
C CYS A 82 -7.42 5.57 1.23
N TYR A 83 -6.82 6.14 2.27
CA TYR A 83 -7.23 7.42 2.87
C TYR A 83 -6.42 8.62 2.35
N VAL A 84 -5.45 8.37 1.48
CA VAL A 84 -4.63 9.44 0.90
C VAL A 84 -5.24 9.96 -0.39
N ARG A 85 -5.20 11.28 -0.57
CA ARG A 85 -5.48 11.97 -1.83
C ARG A 85 -4.34 12.92 -2.14
N PHE A 86 -4.00 13.03 -3.42
CA PHE A 86 -2.97 13.97 -3.86
C PHE A 86 -3.60 15.32 -4.20
N ALA A 87 -2.96 16.39 -3.76
CA ALA A 87 -3.33 17.73 -4.19
C ALA A 87 -2.97 17.94 -5.68
N PRO A 88 -3.61 18.90 -6.37
CA PRO A 88 -3.25 19.22 -7.74
C PRO A 88 -1.75 19.55 -7.87
N ALA A 89 -1.16 19.09 -8.96
CA ALA A 89 0.22 19.42 -9.28
C ALA A 89 0.37 20.92 -9.56
N ASN A 90 1.52 21.46 -9.22
CA ASN A 90 1.88 22.84 -9.55
C ASN A 90 2.18 22.98 -11.07
N LYS A 91 2.52 24.20 -11.51
CA LYS A 91 2.86 24.47 -12.91
C LYS A 91 4.06 23.67 -13.44
N GLU A 92 4.89 23.19 -12.54
CA GLU A 92 6.09 22.37 -12.82
C GLU A 92 5.77 20.86 -12.80
N GLY A 93 4.51 20.49 -12.62
CA GLY A 93 4.09 19.07 -12.53
C GLY A 93 4.40 18.40 -11.20
N VAL A 94 4.86 19.15 -10.18
CA VAL A 94 5.18 18.60 -8.85
C VAL A 94 3.94 18.67 -7.96
N ILE A 95 3.64 17.57 -7.28
CA ILE A 95 2.55 17.48 -6.30
C ILE A 95 3.07 18.04 -4.97
N PRO A 96 2.51 19.14 -4.43
CA PRO A 96 3.08 19.80 -3.27
C PRO A 96 2.73 19.18 -1.93
N GLN A 97 1.62 18.46 -1.87
CA GLN A 97 1.08 17.93 -0.61
C GLN A 97 0.15 16.74 -0.81
N VAL A 98 -0.04 15.98 0.25
CA VAL A 98 -1.04 14.94 0.35
C VAL A 98 -2.11 15.31 1.38
N LEU A 99 -3.33 14.87 1.13
CA LEU A 99 -4.49 15.05 1.97
C LEU A 99 -4.86 13.69 2.56
N TYR A 100 -4.98 13.61 3.87
CA TYR A 100 -5.32 12.38 4.57
C TYR A 100 -6.61 12.56 5.36
N ALA A 101 -7.61 11.75 5.05
CA ALA A 101 -8.91 11.76 5.73
C ALA A 101 -9.71 10.48 5.46
N ASN A 102 -10.73 10.22 6.25
CA ASN A 102 -11.69 9.15 5.98
C ASN A 102 -12.74 9.62 4.96
N TRP A 103 -12.47 9.38 3.67
CA TRP A 103 -13.31 9.83 2.55
C TRP A 103 -14.61 9.04 2.36
N ARG A 104 -14.93 8.07 3.22
CA ARG A 104 -16.16 7.29 3.11
C ARG A 104 -17.41 8.08 3.48
N ASN A 105 -17.25 9.11 4.30
CA ASN A 105 -18.32 10.01 4.75
C ASN A 105 -18.06 11.42 4.24
N SER A 106 -19.05 12.32 4.40
CA SER A 106 -18.84 13.74 4.14
C SER A 106 -17.73 14.27 5.07
N VAL A 107 -16.62 14.66 4.49
CA VAL A 107 -15.44 15.13 5.23
C VAL A 107 -15.47 16.65 5.31
N ARG A 108 -15.42 17.20 6.51
CA ARG A 108 -15.25 18.64 6.73
C ARG A 108 -13.79 19.01 6.54
N ALA A 109 -13.51 20.23 6.09
CA ALA A 109 -12.14 20.70 5.86
C ALA A 109 -11.23 20.54 7.10
N GLU A 110 -11.78 20.71 8.29
CA GLU A 110 -11.07 20.58 9.58
C GLU A 110 -10.61 19.14 9.88
N GLN A 111 -11.24 18.15 9.24
CA GLN A 111 -10.93 16.72 9.42
C GLN A 111 -9.87 16.23 8.43
N VAL A 112 -9.43 17.09 7.51
CA VAL A 112 -8.43 16.77 6.50
C VAL A 112 -7.05 17.14 7.02
N GLU A 113 -6.23 16.14 7.24
CA GLU A 113 -4.82 16.37 7.55
C GLU A 113 -4.06 16.67 6.26
N VAL A 114 -3.45 17.84 6.19
CA VAL A 114 -2.64 18.27 5.04
C VAL A 114 -1.17 18.07 5.38
N ILE A 115 -0.48 17.23 4.62
CA ILE A 115 0.93 16.91 4.85
C ILE A 115 1.73 17.32 3.60
N PRO A 116 2.76 18.17 3.74
CA PRO A 116 3.63 18.53 2.63
C PRO A 116 4.34 17.28 2.10
N LEU A 117 4.37 17.15 0.78
CA LEU A 117 5.05 16.08 0.08
C LEU A 117 6.43 16.54 -0.32
N LEU A 118 7.45 15.75 0.01
CA LEU A 118 8.82 16.02 -0.44
C LEU A 118 8.95 15.76 -1.94
N ASN A 119 9.63 16.68 -2.63
CA ASN A 119 9.89 16.55 -4.06
C ASN A 119 10.84 15.35 -4.30
N PRO A 120 10.41 14.31 -5.02
CA PRO A 120 11.25 13.13 -5.26
C PRO A 120 12.50 13.41 -6.09
N GLN A 121 12.53 14.49 -6.87
CA GLN A 121 13.69 14.88 -7.68
C GLN A 121 14.81 15.56 -6.85
N SER A 122 14.42 16.25 -5.76
CA SER A 122 15.36 16.96 -4.90
C SER A 122 14.92 16.91 -3.43
N PRO A 123 14.79 15.70 -2.84
CA PRO A 123 14.14 15.54 -1.54
C PRO A 123 14.88 16.23 -0.41
N TRP A 124 16.21 16.23 -0.45
CA TRP A 124 17.05 16.85 0.58
C TRP A 124 16.97 18.37 0.58
N THR A 125 17.06 18.98 -0.60
CA THR A 125 16.98 20.43 -0.76
C THR A 125 15.61 20.96 -0.36
N ASP A 126 14.55 20.24 -0.76
CA ASP A 126 13.18 20.58 -0.39
C ASP A 126 12.94 20.42 1.10
N LEU A 127 13.44 19.33 1.71
CA LEU A 127 13.36 19.11 3.15
C LEU A 127 13.98 20.30 3.91
N GLN A 128 15.19 20.71 3.55
CA GLN A 128 15.87 21.82 4.20
C GLN A 128 15.11 23.14 4.04
N ALA A 129 14.57 23.40 2.84
CA ALA A 129 13.77 24.60 2.59
C ALA A 129 12.48 24.63 3.43
N GLN A 130 11.81 23.49 3.61
CA GLN A 130 10.59 23.38 4.38
C GLN A 130 10.86 23.41 5.90
N VAL A 131 11.96 22.82 6.36
CA VAL A 131 12.42 22.90 7.76
C VAL A 131 12.69 24.34 8.17
N LYS A 132 13.33 25.14 7.29
CA LYS A 132 13.53 26.58 7.51
C LYS A 132 12.20 27.36 7.66
N LYS A 133 11.12 26.87 7.01
CA LYS A 133 9.75 27.41 7.17
C LYS A 133 9.01 26.90 8.41
N GLY A 134 9.70 26.21 9.30
CA GLY A 134 9.13 25.70 10.56
C GLY A 134 8.37 24.38 10.43
N LYS A 135 8.31 23.74 9.27
CA LYS A 135 7.65 22.45 9.11
C LYS A 135 8.52 21.32 9.65
N ARG A 136 7.88 20.31 10.26
CA ARG A 136 8.55 19.16 10.89
C ARG A 136 7.97 17.82 10.47
N LYS A 137 6.89 17.82 9.70
CA LYS A 137 6.17 16.63 9.25
C LYS A 137 6.08 16.64 7.73
N PHE A 138 6.54 15.55 7.10
CA PHE A 138 6.66 15.44 5.64
C PHE A 138 6.18 14.09 5.17
N ALA A 139 5.53 14.05 4.02
CA ALA A 139 5.19 12.82 3.34
C ALA A 139 6.25 12.47 2.29
N VAL A 140 6.50 11.17 2.15
CA VAL A 140 7.28 10.56 1.08
C VAL A 140 6.40 9.51 0.41
N VAL A 141 6.34 9.52 -0.92
CA VAL A 141 5.53 8.58 -1.68
C VAL A 141 6.43 7.65 -2.48
N SER A 142 6.32 6.35 -2.20
CA SER A 142 6.86 5.29 -3.03
C SER A 142 5.77 4.83 -4.00
N ARG A 143 6.05 4.82 -5.31
CA ARG A 143 5.04 4.45 -6.32
C ARG A 143 5.63 3.59 -7.42
N VAL A 144 4.76 2.75 -8.01
CA VAL A 144 5.09 2.01 -9.23
C VAL A 144 5.08 3.00 -10.40
N PRO A 145 6.16 3.09 -11.19
CA PRO A 145 6.16 3.90 -12.39
C PRO A 145 5.06 3.42 -13.35
N THR A 146 4.11 4.28 -13.66
CA THR A 146 3.03 3.98 -14.59
C THR A 146 2.93 5.11 -15.61
N PRO A 147 3.18 4.85 -16.89
CA PRO A 147 2.98 5.83 -17.94
C PRO A 147 1.54 6.38 -17.92
N ASP A 148 1.38 7.65 -18.26
CA ASP A 148 0.10 8.38 -18.29
C ASP A 148 -0.66 8.46 -16.95
N SER A 149 -0.03 8.12 -15.84
CA SER A 149 -0.64 8.16 -14.51
C SER A 149 0.16 9.02 -13.54
N THR A 150 -0.13 10.33 -13.55
CA THR A 150 0.60 11.31 -12.73
C THR A 150 0.32 11.17 -11.24
N TYR A 151 -0.93 10.88 -10.86
CA TYR A 151 -1.34 10.87 -9.45
C TYR A 151 -1.36 9.48 -8.85
N TYR A 152 -2.12 8.57 -9.47
CA TYR A 152 -2.33 7.23 -8.93
C TYR A 152 -1.80 6.19 -9.90
N PRO A 153 -0.78 5.42 -9.51
CA PRO A 153 -0.27 4.35 -10.34
C PRO A 153 -1.32 3.25 -10.51
N ILE A 154 -1.16 2.48 -11.58
CA ILE A 154 -1.99 1.31 -11.83
C ILE A 154 -1.32 0.09 -11.18
N PRO A 155 -1.92 -0.55 -10.18
CA PRO A 155 -1.35 -1.75 -9.57
C PRO A 155 -1.29 -2.89 -10.59
N TYR A 156 -0.29 -3.76 -10.45
CA TYR A 156 -0.01 -4.83 -11.42
C TYR A 156 -1.20 -5.77 -11.70
N TYR A 157 -2.05 -5.99 -10.71
CA TYR A 157 -3.22 -6.86 -10.88
C TYR A 157 -4.41 -6.18 -11.59
N ALA A 158 -4.35 -4.88 -11.86
CA ALA A 158 -5.46 -4.16 -12.49
C ALA A 158 -5.79 -4.70 -13.89
N SER A 159 -4.82 -5.28 -14.59
CA SER A 159 -5.04 -5.95 -15.87
C SER A 159 -6.02 -7.13 -15.79
N LEU A 160 -6.11 -7.80 -14.64
CA LEU A 160 -7.05 -8.88 -14.42
C LEU A 160 -8.51 -8.41 -14.48
N PHE A 161 -8.77 -7.18 -14.04
CA PHE A 161 -10.11 -6.60 -14.08
C PHE A 161 -10.40 -5.96 -15.46
N LYS A 162 -9.45 -5.24 -16.03
CA LYS A 162 -9.60 -4.59 -17.34
C LYS A 162 -9.84 -5.61 -18.46
N GLY A 163 -9.18 -6.77 -18.41
CA GLY A 163 -9.27 -7.83 -19.42
C GLY A 163 -10.47 -8.78 -19.27
N LYS A 164 -11.46 -8.49 -18.44
CA LYS A 164 -12.59 -9.40 -18.12
C LYS A 164 -12.18 -10.77 -17.55
N TRP A 165 -10.90 -11.05 -17.41
CA TRP A 165 -10.36 -12.32 -16.91
C TRP A 165 -10.92 -12.70 -15.55
N TYR A 166 -11.03 -11.73 -14.65
CA TYR A 166 -11.61 -11.94 -13.32
C TYR A 166 -13.08 -12.39 -13.42
N ASN A 167 -13.87 -11.74 -14.27
CA ASN A 167 -15.28 -12.08 -14.48
C ASN A 167 -15.45 -13.49 -15.06
N ILE A 168 -14.61 -13.86 -16.03
CA ILE A 168 -14.61 -15.21 -16.62
C ILE A 168 -14.31 -16.26 -15.53
N LYS A 169 -13.32 -16.00 -14.68
CA LYS A 169 -12.95 -16.92 -13.60
C LYS A 169 -14.07 -17.06 -12.55
N GLN A 170 -14.78 -15.97 -12.24
CA GLN A 170 -15.97 -16.00 -11.39
C GLN A 170 -17.09 -16.85 -12.00
N LEU A 171 -17.39 -16.65 -13.28
CA LEU A 171 -18.41 -17.43 -13.98
C LEU A 171 -18.08 -18.92 -14.03
N ILE A 172 -16.81 -19.30 -14.26
CA ILE A 172 -16.36 -20.69 -14.17
C ILE A 172 -16.56 -21.26 -12.77
N GLY A 173 -16.29 -20.47 -11.73
CA GLY A 173 -16.54 -20.86 -10.33
C GLY A 173 -18.01 -21.17 -10.08
N VAL A 174 -18.90 -20.29 -10.48
CA VAL A 174 -20.36 -20.45 -10.36
C VAL A 174 -20.85 -21.68 -11.14
N ALA A 175 -20.35 -21.86 -12.37
CA ALA A 175 -20.70 -23.02 -13.19
C ALA A 175 -20.26 -24.34 -12.55
N LYS A 176 -19.05 -24.39 -11.98
CA LYS A 176 -18.54 -25.56 -11.24
C LYS A 176 -19.38 -25.85 -9.99
N GLU A 177 -19.72 -24.82 -9.22
CA GLU A 177 -20.57 -24.96 -8.05
C GLU A 177 -21.96 -25.46 -8.41
N ALA A 178 -22.59 -24.89 -9.45
CA ALA A 178 -23.88 -25.35 -9.94
C ALA A 178 -23.81 -26.81 -10.41
N LYS A 179 -22.74 -27.20 -11.12
CA LYS A 179 -22.53 -28.60 -11.53
C LYS A 179 -22.39 -29.51 -10.34
N LEU A 180 -21.62 -29.16 -9.33
CA LEU A 180 -21.47 -29.95 -8.10
C LEU A 180 -22.81 -30.10 -7.35
N LYS A 181 -23.56 -29.01 -7.19
CA LYS A 181 -24.88 -29.04 -6.56
C LYS A 181 -25.90 -29.87 -7.35
N ASN A 182 -25.80 -29.89 -8.66
CA ASN A 182 -26.69 -30.68 -9.53
C ASN A 182 -26.22 -32.09 -9.79
N SER A 183 -24.96 -32.42 -9.57
CA SER A 183 -24.40 -33.77 -9.70
C SER A 183 -24.48 -34.59 -8.41
N ALA A 184 -24.96 -33.99 -7.33
CA ALA A 184 -25.29 -34.76 -6.12
C ALA A 184 -26.44 -35.75 -6.37
N PRO A 185 -26.55 -36.84 -5.64
CA PRO A 185 -26.76 -38.20 -6.08
C PRO A 185 -27.99 -38.37 -6.97
N ILE A 186 -27.97 -39.42 -7.81
CA ILE A 186 -29.00 -39.87 -8.75
C ILE A 186 -30.37 -39.31 -8.36
N LYS A 187 -30.84 -38.25 -9.05
CA LYS A 187 -32.14 -37.61 -8.76
C LYS A 187 -33.32 -38.49 -9.23
N TYR A 188 -33.05 -39.40 -10.13
CA TYR A 188 -34.05 -40.29 -10.68
C TYR A 188 -33.45 -41.69 -10.88
N HIS A 189 -34.13 -42.68 -10.35
CA HIS A 189 -33.92 -44.08 -10.66
C HIS A 189 -35.12 -44.54 -11.54
N ILE A 190 -34.83 -44.91 -12.79
CA ILE A 190 -35.85 -45.39 -13.70
C ILE A 190 -35.70 -46.92 -13.75
N GLU A 191 -36.65 -47.63 -13.13
CA GLU A 191 -36.77 -49.08 -13.29
C GLU A 191 -37.72 -49.38 -14.45
N ILE A 192 -37.21 -50.08 -15.47
CA ILE A 192 -38.01 -50.60 -16.56
C ILE A 192 -38.30 -52.04 -16.27
N ALA A 193 -39.59 -52.39 -16.15
CA ALA A 193 -39.99 -53.75 -15.92
C ALA A 193 -39.48 -54.66 -17.05
N LYS A 194 -38.95 -55.85 -16.67
CA LYS A 194 -38.42 -56.84 -17.66
C LYS A 194 -39.45 -57.29 -18.70
N SER A 195 -40.74 -57.07 -18.48
CA SER A 195 -41.79 -57.34 -19.46
C SER A 195 -41.85 -56.40 -20.66
N PHE A 196 -41.02 -55.38 -20.71
CA PHE A 196 -40.90 -54.44 -21.82
C PHE A 196 -39.80 -54.78 -22.85
N TRP A 197 -39.07 -55.90 -22.63
CA TRP A 197 -38.04 -56.40 -23.57
C TRP A 197 -38.51 -57.68 -24.25
#